data_9cd6b1186b6ad23809c065638f43cbe1
#
_entry.id   9cd6b1186b6ad23809c065638f43cbe1
#
_cell.length_a   1.000
_cell.length_b   1.000
_cell.length_c   1.000
_cell.angle_alpha   90.00
_cell.angle_beta   90.00
_cell.angle_gamma   90.00
#
_symmetry.space_group_name_H-M   'P 1'
#
loop_
_entity.id
_entity.type
_entity.pdbx_description
1 polymer ?
#
loop_
_entity_poly.entity_id
_entity_poly.type
_entity_poly.pdbx_seq_one_letter_code
_entity_poly.pdbx_strand_id
1 'polypeptide(L)'
;MKFLSILIVPFAVGILTPTIFAVIKNNNLKKETQMSINSFVIGYSIGWSVSLLLFAILISVILIFLNIYGNSNLATNLIIPIFISLFAFGAYSMAREKIVINQDTIVFTPAFGKNKTYYFKDITRIEKGILSNGIVVYDVYTNKKIFSLDSMKLGVNLFLQKAQKFNIVIH
;
A
#
# COMPACT_ATOMS: atom_id res chain seq x y z
N MET A 1 30.26 -18.03 -13.05
CA MET A 1 29.45 -16.78 -12.91
C MET A 1 27.94 -16.97 -12.80
N LYS A 2 27.31 -17.94 -13.49
CA LYS A 2 25.85 -18.19 -13.42
C LYS A 2 25.32 -18.58 -12.02
N PHE A 3 26.13 -19.22 -11.17
CA PHE A 3 25.70 -19.68 -9.84
C PHE A 3 25.60 -18.52 -8.81
N LEU A 4 26.45 -17.50 -8.91
CA LEU A 4 26.48 -16.38 -7.98
C LEU A 4 25.24 -15.48 -8.15
N SER A 5 24.78 -15.26 -9.39
CA SER A 5 23.62 -14.42 -9.67
C SER A 5 22.30 -15.05 -9.20
N ILE A 6 22.19 -16.39 -9.22
CA ILE A 6 21.00 -17.12 -8.75
C ILE A 6 20.84 -17.02 -7.22
N LEU A 7 21.93 -16.87 -6.48
CA LEU A 7 21.94 -16.76 -5.02
C LEU A 7 21.80 -15.31 -4.52
N ILE A 8 22.46 -14.36 -5.18
CA ILE A 8 22.49 -12.95 -4.74
C ILE A 8 21.12 -12.29 -4.84
N VAL A 9 20.36 -12.57 -5.91
CA VAL A 9 19.04 -11.92 -6.12
C VAL A 9 18.02 -12.30 -5.03
N PRO A 10 17.73 -13.59 -4.75
CA PRO A 10 16.78 -13.94 -3.69
C PRO A 10 17.27 -13.51 -2.30
N PHE A 11 18.58 -13.53 -2.05
CA PHE A 11 19.15 -13.08 -0.79
C PHE A 11 19.01 -11.57 -0.59
N ALA A 12 19.31 -10.77 -1.61
CA ALA A 12 19.13 -9.32 -1.58
C ALA A 12 17.63 -8.95 -1.41
N VAL A 13 16.74 -9.60 -2.14
CA VAL A 13 15.30 -9.39 -2.03
C VAL A 13 14.79 -9.82 -0.64
N GLY A 14 15.24 -10.96 -0.13
CA GLY A 14 14.84 -11.51 1.16
C GLY A 14 15.23 -10.63 2.35
N ILE A 15 16.35 -9.90 2.28
CA ILE A 15 16.81 -9.01 3.35
C ILE A 15 16.32 -7.57 3.17
N LEU A 16 16.41 -7.04 1.95
CA LEU A 16 16.04 -5.64 1.70
C LEU A 16 14.54 -5.39 1.89
N THR A 17 13.71 -6.33 1.44
CA THR A 17 12.25 -6.14 1.53
C THR A 17 11.76 -5.96 2.97
N PRO A 18 12.02 -6.88 3.93
CA PRO A 18 11.55 -6.72 5.31
C PRO A 18 12.17 -5.50 6.00
N THR A 19 13.43 -5.14 5.67
CA THR A 19 14.08 -3.96 6.23
C THR A 19 13.39 -2.67 5.77
N ILE A 20 13.10 -2.53 4.49
CA ILE A 20 12.36 -1.40 3.93
C ILE A 20 10.97 -1.32 4.57
N PHE A 21 10.27 -2.45 4.69
CA PHE A 21 8.96 -2.53 5.35
C PHE A 21 9.00 -2.03 6.79
N ALA A 22 9.98 -2.48 7.57
CA ALA A 22 10.15 -2.07 8.96
C ALA A 22 10.40 -0.56 9.09
N VAL A 23 11.28 0.01 8.26
CA VAL A 23 11.57 1.44 8.26
C VAL A 23 10.34 2.27 7.89
N ILE A 24 9.61 1.89 6.85
CA ILE A 24 8.40 2.61 6.41
C ILE A 24 7.33 2.54 7.51
N LYS A 25 7.10 1.37 8.09
CA LYS A 25 6.14 1.18 9.18
C LYS A 25 6.47 2.07 10.39
N ASN A 26 7.73 2.12 10.81
CA ASN A 26 8.17 2.94 11.94
C ASN A 26 8.01 4.44 11.67
N ASN A 27 8.35 4.89 10.46
CA ASN A 27 8.15 6.29 10.05
C ASN A 27 6.66 6.67 9.98
N ASN A 28 5.80 5.74 9.57
CA ASN A 28 4.35 5.96 9.54
C ASN A 28 3.78 6.13 10.95
N LEU A 29 4.19 5.29 11.91
CA LEU A 29 3.76 5.42 13.29
C LEU A 29 4.14 6.79 13.89
N LYS A 30 5.38 7.26 13.65
CA LYS A 30 5.81 8.58 14.11
C LYS A 30 4.99 9.72 13.50
N LYS A 31 4.62 9.63 12.22
CA LYS A 31 3.78 10.64 11.56
C LYS A 31 2.35 10.61 12.09
N GLU A 32 1.81 9.42 12.36
CA GLU A 32 0.44 9.27 12.86
C GLU A 32 0.27 9.93 14.24
N THR A 33 1.27 9.84 15.12
CA THR A 33 1.23 10.49 16.45
C THR A 33 1.19 12.01 16.38
N GLN A 34 1.56 12.61 15.26
CA GLN A 34 1.55 14.07 15.06
C GLN A 34 0.25 14.58 14.39
N MET A 35 -0.65 13.69 13.98
CA MET A 35 -1.89 14.07 13.31
C MET A 35 -2.99 14.41 14.31
N SER A 36 -3.83 15.39 13.95
CA SER A 36 -5.05 15.70 14.71
C SER A 36 -6.14 14.67 14.43
N ILE A 37 -6.81 14.19 15.46
CA ILE A 37 -7.96 13.27 15.33
C ILE A 37 -9.15 13.89 14.58
N ASN A 38 -9.22 15.21 14.51
CA ASN A 38 -10.31 15.91 13.84
C ASN A 38 -10.10 16.03 12.32
N SER A 39 -8.83 16.10 11.88
CA SER A 39 -8.52 16.23 10.46
C SER A 39 -7.22 15.50 10.14
N PHE A 40 -7.29 14.46 9.33
CA PHE A 40 -6.14 13.64 8.93
C PHE A 40 -6.40 12.94 7.59
N VAL A 41 -5.33 12.42 7.02
CA VAL A 41 -5.37 11.70 5.74
C VAL A 41 -4.96 10.26 5.98
N ILE A 42 -5.78 9.33 5.47
CA ILE A 42 -5.46 7.91 5.44
C ILE A 42 -4.98 7.56 4.03
N GLY A 43 -3.82 6.95 3.95
CA GLY A 43 -3.26 6.53 2.67
C GLY A 43 -1.89 5.89 2.86
N TYR A 44 -1.36 5.35 1.78
CA TYR A 44 0.01 4.88 1.81
C TYR A 44 0.96 6.07 1.93
N SER A 45 2.00 5.92 2.75
CA SER A 45 3.06 6.93 2.75
C SER A 45 3.77 6.94 1.40
N ILE A 46 4.29 8.09 1.00
CA ILE A 46 5.06 8.23 -0.23
C ILE A 46 6.23 7.24 -0.30
N GLY A 47 6.77 6.85 0.86
CA GLY A 47 7.81 5.84 0.97
C GLY A 47 7.42 4.50 0.35
N TRP A 48 6.16 4.08 0.42
CA TRP A 48 5.70 2.84 -0.21
C TRP A 48 5.77 2.92 -1.74
N SER A 49 5.25 4.01 -2.33
CA SER A 49 5.27 4.19 -3.78
C SER A 49 6.70 4.31 -4.31
N VAL A 50 7.56 5.05 -3.60
CA VAL A 50 8.98 5.19 -3.96
C VAL A 50 9.71 3.85 -3.84
N SER A 51 9.49 3.09 -2.77
CA SER A 51 10.11 1.77 -2.60
C SER A 51 9.70 0.79 -3.68
N LEU A 52 8.43 0.81 -4.08
CA LEU A 52 7.92 -0.03 -5.16
C LEU A 52 8.59 0.31 -6.50
N LEU A 53 8.77 1.60 -6.80
CA LEU A 53 9.46 2.05 -8.01
C LEU A 53 10.94 1.69 -7.99
N LEU A 54 11.64 1.89 -6.87
CA LEU A 54 13.05 1.51 -6.73
C LEU A 54 13.25 0.00 -6.90
N PHE A 55 12.33 -0.80 -6.35
CA PHE A 55 12.34 -2.25 -6.52
C PHE A 55 12.12 -2.65 -8.00
N ALA A 56 11.20 -1.99 -8.70
CA ALA A 56 11.00 -2.19 -10.12
C ALA A 56 12.25 -1.88 -10.96
N ILE A 57 12.93 -0.78 -10.65
CA ILE A 57 14.18 -0.38 -11.31
C ILE A 57 15.26 -1.43 -11.05
N LEU A 58 15.44 -1.85 -9.80
CA LEU A 58 16.44 -2.85 -9.43
C LEU A 58 16.23 -4.17 -10.19
N ILE A 59 15.00 -4.70 -10.19
CA ILE A 59 14.67 -5.92 -10.92
C ILE A 59 14.91 -5.72 -12.43
N SER A 60 14.54 -4.57 -12.98
CA SER A 60 14.74 -4.28 -14.40
C SER A 60 16.22 -4.28 -14.79
N VAL A 61 17.06 -3.67 -13.96
CA VAL A 61 18.54 -3.69 -14.16
C VAL A 61 19.06 -5.12 -14.13
N ILE A 62 18.63 -5.93 -13.17
CA ILE A 62 19.05 -7.33 -13.07
C ILE A 62 18.61 -8.12 -14.31
N LEU A 63 17.36 -7.96 -14.75
CA LEU A 63 16.81 -8.65 -15.91
C LEU A 63 17.53 -8.22 -17.20
N ILE A 64 17.83 -6.93 -17.36
CA ILE A 64 18.60 -6.42 -18.50
C ILE A 64 20.02 -7.02 -18.50
N PHE A 65 20.68 -7.05 -17.33
CA PHE A 65 22.00 -7.65 -17.20
C PHE A 65 21.99 -9.13 -17.57
N LEU A 66 21.01 -9.89 -17.07
CA LEU A 66 20.85 -11.30 -17.41
C LEU A 66 20.54 -11.50 -18.92
N ASN A 67 19.88 -10.56 -19.54
CA ASN A 67 19.57 -10.59 -20.97
C ASN A 67 20.82 -10.35 -21.84
N ILE A 68 21.68 -9.39 -21.42
CA ILE A 68 22.93 -9.08 -22.15
C ILE A 68 23.93 -10.24 -22.08
N TYR A 69 24.05 -10.89 -20.91
CA TYR A 69 25.03 -11.96 -20.67
C TYR A 69 24.46 -13.38 -20.86
N GLY A 70 23.16 -13.52 -21.02
CA GLY A 70 22.45 -14.77 -21.34
C GLY A 70 21.95 -14.74 -22.78
N ASN A 71 21.65 -15.91 -23.34
CA ASN A 71 20.99 -15.97 -24.64
C ASN A 71 19.58 -15.34 -24.50
N SER A 72 19.45 -14.10 -24.95
CA SER A 72 18.16 -13.39 -24.92
C SER A 72 17.18 -14.09 -25.87
N ASN A 73 15.99 -14.40 -25.36
CA ASN A 73 14.87 -14.84 -26.18
C ASN A 73 13.75 -13.79 -26.14
N LEU A 74 12.83 -13.89 -27.09
CA LEU A 74 11.69 -12.97 -27.23
C LEU A 74 10.89 -12.86 -25.90
N ALA A 75 10.78 -13.96 -25.16
CA ALA A 75 10.04 -14.00 -23.89
C ALA A 75 10.65 -13.09 -22.83
N THR A 76 11.98 -13.06 -22.70
CA THR A 76 12.67 -12.18 -21.74
C THR A 76 12.46 -10.69 -22.06
N ASN A 77 12.47 -10.35 -23.35
CA ASN A 77 12.25 -8.97 -23.81
C ASN A 77 10.82 -8.46 -23.56
N LEU A 78 9.82 -9.35 -23.54
CA LEU A 78 8.44 -9.01 -23.22
C LEU A 78 8.17 -8.94 -21.70
N ILE A 79 8.82 -9.79 -20.92
CA ILE A 79 8.62 -9.84 -19.45
C ILE A 79 9.04 -8.54 -18.80
N ILE A 80 10.17 -7.93 -19.22
CA ILE A 80 10.71 -6.70 -18.60
C ILE A 80 9.69 -5.54 -18.64
N PRO A 81 9.16 -5.13 -19.81
CA PRO A 81 8.21 -4.01 -19.87
C PRO A 81 6.89 -4.31 -19.16
N ILE A 82 6.43 -5.56 -19.16
CA ILE A 82 5.23 -5.96 -18.41
C ILE A 82 5.47 -5.77 -16.91
N PHE A 83 6.61 -6.20 -16.38
CA PHE A 83 6.97 -6.05 -14.98
C PHE A 83 7.04 -4.58 -14.57
N ILE A 84 7.75 -3.76 -15.32
CA ILE A 84 7.86 -2.31 -15.08
C ILE A 84 6.46 -1.67 -15.05
N SER A 85 5.61 -2.03 -16.02
CA SER A 85 4.25 -1.48 -16.12
C SER A 85 3.38 -1.85 -14.91
N LEU A 86 3.46 -3.10 -14.43
CA LEU A 86 2.72 -3.57 -13.25
C LEU A 86 3.16 -2.82 -11.97
N PHE A 87 4.45 -2.64 -11.77
CA PHE A 87 4.96 -1.92 -10.61
C PHE A 87 4.66 -0.42 -10.66
N ALA A 88 4.78 0.21 -11.83
CA ALA A 88 4.40 1.61 -12.03
C ALA A 88 2.91 1.84 -11.76
N PHE A 89 2.06 0.92 -12.23
CA PHE A 89 0.62 0.94 -11.96
C PHE A 89 0.32 0.76 -10.46
N GLY A 90 0.99 -0.16 -9.78
CA GLY A 90 0.87 -0.34 -8.34
C GLY A 90 1.29 0.91 -7.55
N ALA A 91 2.43 1.50 -7.90
CA ALA A 91 2.92 2.73 -7.27
C ALA A 91 1.97 3.92 -7.48
N TYR A 92 1.43 4.08 -8.69
CA TYR A 92 0.41 5.09 -9.00
C TYR A 92 -0.86 4.88 -8.18
N SER A 93 -1.35 3.64 -8.10
CA SER A 93 -2.55 3.30 -7.33
C SER A 93 -2.39 3.64 -5.85
N MET A 94 -1.25 3.28 -5.26
CA MET A 94 -0.93 3.60 -3.86
C MET A 94 -0.79 5.11 -3.60
N ALA A 95 -0.20 5.85 -4.54
CA ALA A 95 -0.04 7.28 -4.40
C ALA A 95 -1.36 8.05 -4.51
N ARG A 96 -2.28 7.56 -5.33
CA ARG A 96 -3.57 8.22 -5.58
C ARG A 96 -4.64 7.88 -4.56
N GLU A 97 -4.69 6.61 -4.12
CA GLU A 97 -5.73 6.18 -3.17
C GLU A 97 -5.52 6.82 -1.80
N LYS A 98 -6.50 7.62 -1.38
CA LYS A 98 -6.47 8.29 -0.08
C LYS A 98 -7.88 8.53 0.45
N ILE A 99 -7.96 8.64 1.77
CA ILE A 99 -9.18 9.03 2.47
C ILE A 99 -8.85 10.27 3.29
N VAL A 100 -9.54 11.36 3.03
CA VAL A 100 -9.39 12.61 3.78
C VAL A 100 -10.52 12.66 4.80
N ILE A 101 -10.15 12.74 6.06
CA ILE A 101 -11.07 12.93 7.16
C ILE A 101 -11.05 14.41 7.55
N ASN A 102 -12.21 15.04 7.55
CA ASN A 102 -12.37 16.40 8.02
C ASN A 102 -13.62 16.47 8.89
N GLN A 103 -13.41 16.64 10.20
CA GLN A 103 -14.46 16.52 11.20
C GLN A 103 -15.24 15.21 10.98
N ASP A 104 -16.53 15.27 10.67
CA ASP A 104 -17.41 14.12 10.50
C ASP A 104 -17.51 13.63 9.05
N THR A 105 -16.81 14.30 8.14
CA THR A 105 -16.83 14.00 6.71
C THR A 105 -15.66 13.12 6.30
N ILE A 106 -15.94 12.15 5.45
CA ILE A 106 -14.99 11.17 4.89
C ILE A 106 -15.00 11.34 3.38
N VAL A 107 -13.92 11.84 2.80
CA VAL A 107 -13.76 11.93 1.34
C VAL A 107 -12.83 10.82 0.88
N PHE A 108 -13.38 9.81 0.24
CA PHE A 108 -12.64 8.70 -0.35
C PHE A 108 -12.28 8.99 -1.79
N THR A 109 -10.99 9.02 -2.08
CA THR A 109 -10.42 9.10 -3.43
C THR A 109 -9.90 7.72 -3.80
N PRO A 110 -10.59 6.95 -4.65
CA PRO A 110 -10.11 5.64 -5.08
C PRO A 110 -8.92 5.77 -6.02
N ALA A 111 -8.15 4.69 -6.18
CA ALA A 111 -7.07 4.61 -7.16
C ALA A 111 -7.59 4.94 -8.58
N PHE A 112 -8.80 4.49 -8.89
CA PHE A 112 -9.50 4.77 -10.15
C PHE A 112 -10.94 5.19 -9.87
N GLY A 113 -11.43 6.15 -10.67
CA GLY A 113 -12.80 6.66 -10.56
C GLY A 113 -12.92 8.02 -9.88
N LYS A 114 -14.15 8.34 -9.49
CA LYS A 114 -14.50 9.64 -8.90
C LYS A 114 -14.44 9.59 -7.37
N ASN A 115 -14.15 10.74 -6.76
CA ASN A 115 -14.22 10.89 -5.31
C ASN A 115 -15.64 10.64 -4.81
N LYS A 116 -15.74 10.04 -3.61
CA LYS A 116 -17.01 9.76 -2.94
C LYS A 116 -16.94 10.36 -1.55
N THR A 117 -18.04 10.98 -1.12
CA THR A 117 -18.15 11.57 0.21
C THR A 117 -19.11 10.75 1.06
N TYR A 118 -18.71 10.48 2.30
CA TYR A 118 -19.48 9.77 3.31
C TYR A 118 -19.40 10.54 4.63
N TYR A 119 -20.25 10.19 5.59
CA TYR A 119 -20.22 10.75 6.93
C TYR A 119 -20.07 9.64 7.96
N PHE A 120 -19.40 9.93 9.10
CA PHE A 120 -19.22 8.93 10.16
C PHE A 120 -20.56 8.41 10.68
N LYS A 121 -21.59 9.26 10.77
CA LYS A 121 -22.94 8.88 11.21
C LYS A 121 -23.63 7.83 10.32
N ASP A 122 -23.19 7.72 9.07
CA ASP A 122 -23.78 6.78 8.09
C ASP A 122 -23.08 5.42 8.12
N ILE A 123 -21.93 5.31 8.83
CA ILE A 123 -21.22 4.04 8.98
C ILE A 123 -21.98 3.17 9.99
N THR A 124 -22.35 1.97 9.56
CA THR A 124 -23.09 1.01 10.39
C THR A 124 -22.18 0.06 11.15
N ARG A 125 -21.08 -0.39 10.54
CA ARG A 125 -20.12 -1.31 11.14
C ARG A 125 -18.77 -1.27 10.44
N ILE A 126 -17.77 -1.78 11.14
CA ILE A 126 -16.42 -2.03 10.62
C ILE A 126 -16.09 -3.50 10.89
N GLU A 127 -15.72 -4.25 9.87
CA GLU A 127 -15.35 -5.66 9.98
C GLU A 127 -13.83 -5.79 9.86
N LYS A 128 -13.21 -6.46 10.84
CA LYS A 128 -11.78 -6.76 10.83
C LYS A 128 -11.53 -8.11 10.18
N GLY A 129 -10.68 -8.13 9.18
CA GLY A 129 -10.19 -9.33 8.52
C GLY A 129 -8.67 -9.43 8.55
N ILE A 130 -8.15 -10.61 8.28
CA ILE A 130 -6.71 -10.84 8.12
C ILE A 130 -6.50 -11.50 6.77
N LEU A 131 -5.68 -10.89 5.92
CA LEU A 131 -5.29 -11.46 4.65
C LEU A 131 -4.28 -12.62 4.84
N SER A 132 -4.14 -13.47 3.84
CA SER A 132 -3.23 -14.63 3.85
C SER A 132 -1.76 -14.28 4.15
N ASN A 133 -1.36 -13.03 3.89
CA ASN A 133 -0.03 -12.49 4.19
C ASN A 133 0.08 -11.84 5.58
N GLY A 134 -0.94 -12.01 6.45
CA GLY A 134 -0.96 -11.46 7.81
C GLY A 134 -1.32 -9.97 7.91
N ILE A 135 -1.63 -9.29 6.81
CA ILE A 135 -2.06 -7.90 6.83
C ILE A 135 -3.49 -7.82 7.36
N VAL A 136 -3.69 -7.00 8.39
CA VAL A 136 -5.02 -6.72 8.93
C VAL A 136 -5.72 -5.71 8.02
N VAL A 137 -6.97 -6.01 7.67
CA VAL A 137 -7.83 -5.15 6.85
C VAL A 137 -9.10 -4.85 7.62
N TYR A 138 -9.56 -3.61 7.53
CA TYR A 138 -10.82 -3.15 8.10
C TYR A 138 -11.75 -2.74 6.97
N ASP A 139 -12.81 -3.51 6.79
CA ASP A 139 -13.86 -3.24 5.81
C ASP A 139 -14.93 -2.33 6.43
N VAL A 140 -15.16 -1.19 5.81
CA VAL A 140 -16.10 -0.17 6.31
C VAL A 140 -17.40 -0.25 5.54
N TYR A 141 -18.50 -0.31 6.29
CA TYR A 141 -19.85 -0.48 5.75
C TYR A 141 -20.79 0.67 6.13
N THR A 142 -21.60 1.05 5.16
CA THR A 142 -22.91 1.65 5.35
C THR A 142 -23.96 0.54 5.14
N ASN A 143 -24.89 0.68 4.23
CA ASN A 143 -25.74 -0.44 3.79
C ASN A 143 -24.97 -1.47 2.96
N LYS A 144 -23.82 -1.07 2.38
CA LYS A 144 -22.89 -1.91 1.63
C LYS A 144 -21.45 -1.51 1.97
N LYS A 145 -20.52 -2.38 1.64
CA LYS A 145 -19.09 -2.05 1.75
C LYS A 145 -18.74 -0.82 0.92
N ILE A 146 -18.12 0.19 1.55
CA ILE A 146 -17.76 1.46 0.91
C ILE A 146 -16.27 1.57 0.58
N PHE A 147 -15.40 1.11 1.47
CA PHE A 147 -13.96 1.00 1.25
C PHE A 147 -13.32 0.03 2.26
N SER A 148 -12.04 -0.31 2.01
CA SER A 148 -11.22 -1.11 2.92
C SER A 148 -9.99 -0.32 3.35
N LEU A 149 -9.61 -0.50 4.60
CA LEU A 149 -8.40 0.07 5.20
C LEU A 149 -7.48 -1.07 5.58
N ASP A 150 -6.31 -1.15 4.97
CA ASP A 150 -5.28 -2.06 5.45
C ASP A 150 -4.37 -1.39 6.49
N SER A 151 -3.83 -2.19 7.39
CA SER A 151 -3.00 -1.72 8.51
C SER A 151 -1.66 -1.09 8.10
N MET A 152 -1.33 -1.10 6.81
CA MET A 152 -0.11 -0.45 6.29
C MET A 152 -0.34 1.03 5.96
N LYS A 153 -1.60 1.45 5.82
CA LYS A 153 -1.93 2.85 5.57
C LYS A 153 -1.73 3.69 6.83
N LEU A 154 -1.17 4.85 6.63
CA LEU A 154 -1.07 5.88 7.66
C LEU A 154 -2.47 6.37 8.05
N GLY A 155 -2.72 6.64 9.32
CA GLY A 155 -3.99 7.19 9.81
C GLY A 155 -5.08 6.18 10.13
N VAL A 156 -4.85 4.87 9.93
CA VAL A 156 -5.86 3.83 10.22
C VAL A 156 -6.21 3.78 11.69
N ASN A 157 -5.22 3.86 12.60
CA ASN A 157 -5.49 3.86 14.03
C ASN A 157 -6.33 5.06 14.48
N LEU A 158 -6.05 6.24 13.91
CA LEU A 158 -6.85 7.45 14.19
C LEU A 158 -8.29 7.30 13.69
N PHE A 159 -8.49 6.66 12.54
CA PHE A 159 -9.81 6.35 12.03
C PHE A 159 -10.58 5.42 12.97
N LEU A 160 -9.96 4.36 13.44
CA LEU A 160 -10.58 3.41 14.38
C LEU A 160 -10.92 4.09 15.71
N GLN A 161 -10.02 4.90 16.27
CA GLN A 161 -10.29 5.70 17.47
C GLN A 161 -11.45 6.68 17.25
N LYS A 162 -11.52 7.31 16.09
CA LYS A 162 -12.63 8.20 15.75
C LYS A 162 -13.93 7.44 15.57
N ALA A 163 -13.94 6.30 14.90
CA ALA A 163 -15.10 5.42 14.76
C ALA A 163 -15.67 5.00 16.11
N GLN A 164 -14.79 4.67 17.08
CA GLN A 164 -15.22 4.36 18.48
C GLN A 164 -15.93 5.54 19.13
N LYS A 165 -15.50 6.80 18.89
CA LYS A 165 -16.21 7.99 19.42
C LYS A 165 -17.61 8.16 18.85
N PHE A 166 -17.87 7.63 17.66
CA PHE A 166 -19.20 7.57 17.05
C PHE A 166 -19.99 6.31 17.42
N ASN A 167 -19.50 5.51 18.39
CA ASN A 167 -20.10 4.24 18.81
C ASN A 167 -20.26 3.23 17.67
N ILE A 168 -19.40 3.29 16.65
CA ILE A 168 -19.39 2.34 15.55
C ILE A 168 -18.78 1.02 16.03
N VAL A 169 -19.53 -0.08 15.82
CA VAL A 169 -19.10 -1.42 16.24
C VAL A 169 -17.98 -1.92 15.31
N ILE A 170 -16.89 -2.42 15.91
CA ILE A 170 -15.77 -3.05 15.21
C ILE A 170 -15.81 -4.54 15.56
N HIS A 171 -16.07 -5.38 14.55
CA HIS A 171 -16.18 -6.84 14.69
C HIS A 171 -14.87 -7.53 14.28
#